data_1e440203a824a5523f3fb911c5296d31
#
_entry.id   1e440203a824a5523f3fb911c5296d31
#
_cell.length_a   1.000
_cell.length_b   1.000
_cell.length_c   1.000
_cell.angle_alpha   90.00
_cell.angle_beta   90.00
_cell.angle_gamma   90.00
#
_symmetry.space_group_name_H-M   'P 1'
#
loop_
_entity.id
_entity.type
_entity.pdbx_description
1 polymer ?
#
loop_
_entity_poly.entity_id
_entity_poly.type
_entity_poly.pdbx_seq_one_letter_code
_entity_poly.pdbx_strand_id
1 'polypeptide(L)' 'MAECEEPRCSREAIRDWHGRKVCDDHYDSYKEELEKIRRDA' A
#
# COMPACT_ATOMS: atom_id res chain seq x y z
N MET A 1 -13.07 -6.55 10.04
CA MET A 1 -12.29 -5.42 9.49
C MET A 1 -10.82 -5.74 9.54
N ALA A 2 -10.12 -5.42 8.48
CA ALA A 2 -8.71 -5.76 8.37
C ALA A 2 -7.82 -4.56 8.72
N GLU A 3 -6.73 -4.82 9.40
CA GLU A 3 -5.74 -3.81 9.69
C GLU A 3 -4.63 -3.86 8.65
N CYS A 4 -3.97 -2.73 8.46
CA CYS A 4 -2.85 -2.67 7.54
C CYS A 4 -1.78 -3.69 7.93
N GLU A 5 -1.25 -4.42 6.96
CA GLU A 5 -0.28 -5.49 7.23
C GLU A 5 1.11 -4.97 7.58
N GLU A 6 1.33 -3.68 7.42
CA GLU A 6 2.60 -3.09 7.81
C GLU A 6 2.78 -3.16 9.32
N PRO A 7 3.96 -3.62 9.79
CA PRO A 7 4.16 -3.88 11.21
C PRO A 7 4.03 -2.66 12.12
N ARG A 8 4.24 -1.48 11.61
CA ARG A 8 4.14 -0.25 12.39
C ARG A 8 2.88 0.55 12.11
N CYS A 9 1.98 -0.02 11.33
CA CYS A 9 0.77 0.65 10.95
C CYS A 9 -0.42 0.02 11.66
N SER A 10 -1.21 0.86 12.34
CA SER A 10 -2.43 0.40 13.00
C SER A 10 -3.67 0.96 12.33
N ARG A 11 -3.54 1.49 11.13
CA ARG A 11 -4.66 2.05 10.39
C ARG A 11 -5.52 0.94 9.81
N GLU A 12 -6.76 1.28 9.54
CA GLU A 12 -7.67 0.35 8.89
C GLU A 12 -7.25 0.13 7.44
N ALA A 13 -7.17 -1.13 7.05
CA ALA A 13 -6.82 -1.49 5.68
C ALA A 13 -8.05 -1.37 4.80
N ILE A 14 -8.09 -0.35 3.97
CA ILE A 14 -9.20 -0.09 3.06
C ILE A 14 -8.85 -0.39 1.61
N ARG A 15 -7.61 -0.78 1.35
CA ARG A 15 -7.13 -1.09 0.01
C ARG A 15 -6.50 -2.46 -0.04
N ASP A 16 -6.43 -3.00 -1.26
CA ASP A 16 -5.75 -4.25 -1.55
C ASP A 16 -4.55 -3.98 -2.43
N TRP A 17 -3.39 -4.46 -2.00
CA TRP A 17 -2.18 -4.33 -2.79
C TRP A 17 -1.61 -5.73 -3.05
N HIS A 18 -1.80 -6.23 -4.27
CA HIS A 18 -1.30 -7.55 -4.68
C HIS A 18 -1.60 -8.65 -3.65
N GLY A 19 -2.83 -8.66 -3.16
CA GLY A 19 -3.27 -9.64 -2.18
C GLY A 19 -2.99 -9.27 -0.73
N ARG A 20 -2.43 -8.10 -0.50
CA ARG A 20 -2.14 -7.61 0.86
C ARG A 20 -3.14 -6.54 1.25
N LYS A 21 -3.53 -6.55 2.50
CA LYS A 21 -4.43 -5.53 3.03
C LYS A 21 -3.59 -4.36 3.54
N VAL A 22 -3.75 -3.21 2.92
CA VAL A 22 -3.00 -2.02 3.28
C VAL A 22 -3.93 -0.82 3.47
N CYS A 23 -3.46 0.17 4.19
CA CYS A 23 -4.22 1.40 4.35
C CYS A 23 -4.04 2.26 3.09
N ASP A 24 -4.89 3.27 2.98
CA ASP A 24 -4.86 4.18 1.84
C ASP A 24 -3.50 4.86 1.71
N ASP A 25 -2.91 5.21 2.83
CA ASP A 25 -1.62 5.88 2.89
C ASP A 25 -0.50 5.02 2.26
N HIS A 26 -0.41 3.77 2.70
CA HIS A 26 0.59 2.85 2.16
C HIS A 26 0.30 2.47 0.72
N TYR A 27 -0.96 2.33 0.39
CA TYR A 27 -1.36 2.02 -0.99
C TYR A 27 -0.85 3.11 -1.95
N ASP A 28 -1.06 4.36 -1.58
CA ASP A 28 -0.62 5.49 -2.39
C ASP A 28 0.90 5.51 -2.53
N SER A 29 1.60 5.24 -1.45
CA SER A 29 3.06 5.19 -1.43
C SER A 29 3.59 4.09 -2.36
N TYR A 30 3.02 2.90 -2.30
CA TYR A 30 3.41 1.80 -3.16
C TYR A 30 3.12 2.09 -4.63
N LYS A 31 1.99 2.69 -4.88
CA LYS A 31 1.59 3.05 -6.24
C LYS A 31 2.55 4.05 -6.85
N GLU A 32 2.93 5.06 -6.10
CA GLU A 32 3.90 6.06 -6.55
C GLU A 32 5.24 5.43 -6.87
N GLU A 33 5.70 4.55 -6.01
CA GLU A 33 6.97 3.88 -6.20
C GLU A 33 6.96 3.02 -7.46
N LEU A 34 5.87 2.31 -7.68
CA LEU A 34 5.71 1.48 -8.86
C LEU A 34 5.72 2.30 -10.15
N GLU A 35 5.01 3.42 -10.15
CA GLU A 35 4.96 4.31 -11.29
C GLU A 35 6.32 4.92 -11.58
N LYS A 36 7.07 5.22 -10.56
CA LYS A 36 8.42 5.76 -10.70
C LYS A 36 9.34 4.77 -11.38
N ILE A 37 9.26 3.52 -10.99
CA ILE A 37 10.07 2.46 -11.60
C ILE A 37 9.71 2.30 -13.08
N ARG A 38 8.44 2.37 -13.39
CA ARG A 38 7.98 2.26 -14.78
C ARG A 38 8.46 3.41 -15.65
N ARG A 39 8.55 4.60 -15.07
CA ARG A 39 9.03 5.76 -15.82
C ARG A 39 10.50 5.65 -16.15
N ASP A 40 11.27 5.08 -15.26
CA ASP A 40 12.71 4.94 -15.44
C ASP A 40 13.09 3.81 -16.37
N ALA A 41 12.18 2.92 -16.66
CA ALA A 41 12.46 1.75 -17.49
C ALA A 41 12.42 2.05 -18.99
#